data_96c5d7a5778245c1f14a9c9cc700e413
#
_entry.id   96c5d7a5778245c1f14a9c9cc700e413
#
_cell.length_a   1.000
_cell.length_b   1.000
_cell.length_c   1.000
_cell.angle_alpha   90.00
_cell.angle_beta   90.00
_cell.angle_gamma   90.00
#
_symmetry.space_group_name_H-M   'P 1'
#
loop_
_entity.id
_entity.type
_entity.pdbx_description
1 polymer ?
#
loop_
_entity_poly.entity_id
_entity_poly.type
_entity_poly.pdbx_seq_one_letter_code
_entity_poly.pdbx_strand_id
1 'polypeptide(L)'
;MQRSTIVRAAGGGALALGLVAAGALVYSGAGEPAGVSAETVSGSEAQLPDELLQAMERDLGLTEAEAGELVAAEAEARSTDSELRSSLGEGYGGSWFDIESGTLTVAVTDASATKEVKAAGAEAEVVEYGEDDLQKLIADLNGEGAELSDGIAGWYPDVQKDTVVITALEGEEAAAEEFASAAGVPADAYTVETTSEKPRLYADIVGGDPYSTGGGRCSIGFATTEGFATAGHCGPEGTQVSSQDGSGTGTVTGSEFPGADMAVVQADDNWTPTPAVNDYEGGTVTVAGSEEAPEGSSICRSGSTTGWHCGTVQAKNQSVSYPEGTVNGLTQTDVCAEPGDSGGSWLSGDQAQGVTSGGSGNCSSGGTTFFQPINPILETYGATLLTG
;
A
#
# COMPACT_ATOMS: atom_id res chain seq x y z
N MET A 1 -8.24 -25.06 7.40
CA MET A 1 -7.01 -25.23 8.19
C MET A 1 -6.50 -26.66 8.05
N GLN A 2 -5.67 -26.91 7.07
CA GLN A 2 -4.91 -28.15 6.96
C GLN A 2 -3.45 -27.76 6.84
N ARG A 3 -2.68 -28.05 7.89
CA ARG A 3 -1.22 -27.85 7.88
C ARG A 3 -0.61 -29.02 7.10
N SER A 4 0.00 -28.73 5.94
CA SER A 4 0.85 -29.65 5.21
C SER A 4 2.18 -29.79 5.93
N THR A 5 2.50 -30.99 6.35
CA THR A 5 3.78 -31.33 7.00
C THR A 5 4.79 -31.62 5.89
N ILE A 6 5.78 -30.77 5.73
CA ILE A 6 6.88 -30.96 4.78
C ILE A 6 7.90 -31.93 5.38
N VAL A 7 8.12 -33.04 4.73
CA VAL A 7 9.19 -34.02 5.06
C VAL A 7 10.45 -33.62 4.30
N ARG A 8 11.48 -33.20 5.04
CA ARG A 8 12.80 -32.91 4.47
C ARG A 8 13.56 -34.22 4.18
N ALA A 9 13.94 -34.40 2.93
CA ALA A 9 14.92 -35.42 2.55
C ALA A 9 16.28 -34.73 2.33
N ALA A 10 17.25 -35.02 3.20
CA ALA A 10 18.60 -34.56 3.06
C ALA A 10 19.34 -35.39 1.98
N GLY A 11 19.64 -34.79 0.84
CA GLY A 11 20.51 -35.33 -0.20
C GLY A 11 21.77 -34.47 -0.33
N GLY A 12 22.89 -34.95 0.20
CA GLY A 12 24.18 -34.27 0.05
C GLY A 12 24.75 -34.45 -1.36
N GLY A 13 24.91 -33.37 -2.09
CA GLY A 13 25.62 -33.28 -3.35
C GLY A 13 26.85 -32.37 -3.21
N ALA A 14 28.05 -32.88 -3.43
CA ALA A 14 29.29 -32.14 -3.35
C ALA A 14 29.44 -31.22 -4.59
N LEU A 15 29.53 -29.93 -4.39
CA LEU A 15 29.86 -28.93 -5.40
C LEU A 15 31.37 -28.92 -5.66
N ALA A 16 31.76 -29.13 -6.93
CA ALA A 16 33.12 -28.98 -7.41
C ALA A 16 33.32 -27.53 -7.89
N LEU A 17 34.19 -26.79 -7.18
CA LEU A 17 34.63 -25.44 -7.57
C LEU A 17 35.54 -25.51 -8.83
N GLY A 18 35.07 -24.97 -9.93
CA GLY A 18 35.85 -24.70 -11.14
C GLY A 18 36.43 -23.29 -11.12
N LEU A 19 37.78 -23.19 -11.03
CA LEU A 19 38.55 -21.96 -11.18
C LEU A 19 38.59 -21.52 -12.66
N VAL A 20 38.00 -20.37 -12.98
CA VAL A 20 38.19 -19.70 -14.28
C VAL A 20 39.28 -18.64 -14.14
N ALA A 21 40.38 -18.78 -14.87
CA ALA A 21 41.48 -17.86 -14.92
C ALA A 21 41.18 -16.68 -15.86
N ALA A 22 41.22 -15.46 -15.33
CA ALA A 22 41.08 -14.22 -16.10
C ALA A 22 42.35 -13.94 -16.90
N GLY A 23 42.24 -13.86 -18.22
CA GLY A 23 43.31 -13.44 -19.15
C GLY A 23 43.38 -11.91 -19.24
N ALA A 24 44.52 -11.34 -18.89
CA ALA A 24 44.82 -9.90 -19.04
C ALA A 24 45.25 -9.57 -20.48
N LEU A 25 44.52 -8.68 -21.14
CA LEU A 25 44.95 -7.98 -22.38
C LEU A 25 45.65 -6.68 -22.02
N VAL A 26 46.94 -6.59 -22.37
CA VAL A 26 47.75 -5.39 -22.22
C VAL A 26 47.57 -4.48 -23.43
N TYR A 27 47.05 -3.27 -23.24
CA TYR A 27 47.08 -2.21 -24.26
C TYR A 27 48.04 -1.10 -23.81
N SER A 28 49.10 -0.89 -24.57
CA SER A 28 50.11 0.15 -24.35
C SER A 28 49.81 1.38 -25.22
N GLY A 29 49.58 2.52 -24.57
CA GLY A 29 49.46 3.82 -25.24
C GLY A 29 49.57 4.96 -24.21
N ALA A 30 50.62 5.76 -24.36
CA ALA A 30 51.09 6.77 -23.41
C ALA A 30 50.17 8.00 -23.24
N GLY A 31 50.09 8.51 -22.01
CA GLY A 31 49.54 9.83 -21.67
C GLY A 31 49.10 9.90 -20.22
N GLU A 32 49.99 10.33 -19.30
CA GLU A 32 49.60 10.65 -17.91
C GLU A 32 48.67 11.86 -17.87
N PRO A 33 47.64 11.82 -16.99
CA PRO A 33 47.62 12.70 -15.86
C PRO A 33 47.22 12.04 -14.54
N ALA A 34 47.86 12.54 -13.48
CA ALA A 34 47.52 12.62 -12.06
C ALA A 34 46.63 11.54 -11.43
N GLY A 35 47.24 10.83 -10.50
CA GLY A 35 46.72 9.84 -9.56
C GLY A 35 45.26 9.96 -9.09
N VAL A 36 44.49 8.96 -9.47
CA VAL A 36 43.38 8.48 -8.67
C VAL A 36 43.77 7.07 -8.24
N SER A 37 44.02 6.92 -6.94
CA SER A 37 44.21 5.61 -6.33
C SER A 37 42.98 4.78 -6.59
N ALA A 38 43.10 3.71 -7.37
CA ALA A 38 42.11 2.67 -7.43
C ALA A 38 42.10 1.98 -6.04
N GLU A 39 41.21 2.41 -5.18
CA GLU A 39 40.81 1.55 -4.05
C GLU A 39 40.19 0.31 -4.67
N THR A 40 40.88 -0.81 -4.51
CA THR A 40 40.32 -2.14 -4.68
C THR A 40 39.13 -2.21 -3.76
N VAL A 41 37.93 -2.11 -4.31
CA VAL A 41 36.70 -2.51 -3.62
C VAL A 41 36.84 -4.02 -3.42
N SER A 42 37.41 -4.39 -2.27
CA SER A 42 37.31 -5.73 -1.72
C SER A 42 35.82 -5.98 -1.55
N GLY A 43 35.29 -7.02 -2.20
CA GLY A 43 33.89 -7.38 -2.10
C GLY A 43 33.52 -7.57 -0.62
N SER A 44 32.94 -6.54 -0.02
CA SER A 44 32.13 -6.75 1.17
C SER A 44 30.86 -7.44 0.65
N GLU A 45 30.62 -8.66 1.07
CA GLU A 45 29.28 -9.23 1.06
C GLU A 45 28.36 -8.14 1.61
N ALA A 46 27.50 -7.60 0.76
CA ALA A 46 26.56 -6.57 1.14
C ALA A 46 25.62 -7.23 2.18
N GLN A 47 25.85 -6.93 3.43
CA GLN A 47 25.04 -7.44 4.52
C GLN A 47 23.61 -6.91 4.28
N LEU A 48 22.64 -7.82 4.18
CA LEU A 48 21.24 -7.44 4.00
C LEU A 48 20.78 -6.60 5.22
N PRO A 49 19.93 -5.59 5.02
CA PRO A 49 19.34 -4.84 6.12
C PRO A 49 18.62 -5.76 7.12
N ASP A 50 18.78 -5.51 8.43
CA ASP A 50 18.18 -6.33 9.50
C ASP A 50 16.65 -6.42 9.36
N GLU A 51 15.99 -5.33 8.92
CA GLU A 51 14.55 -5.29 8.71
C GLU A 51 14.10 -6.23 7.58
N LEU A 52 14.90 -6.36 6.51
CA LEU A 52 14.64 -7.30 5.42
C LEU A 52 14.79 -8.75 5.89
N LEU A 53 15.86 -9.04 6.64
CA LEU A 53 16.09 -10.37 7.20
C LEU A 53 14.96 -10.80 8.15
N GLN A 54 14.49 -9.90 9.03
CA GLN A 54 13.36 -10.16 9.91
C GLN A 54 12.05 -10.42 9.15
N ALA A 55 11.80 -9.68 8.06
CA ALA A 55 10.64 -9.91 7.21
C ALA A 55 10.72 -11.27 6.50
N MET A 56 11.87 -11.63 5.94
CA MET A 56 12.09 -12.92 5.29
C MET A 56 11.97 -14.10 6.27
N GLU A 57 12.45 -13.94 7.52
CA GLU A 57 12.25 -14.94 8.57
C GLU A 57 10.76 -15.11 8.92
N ARG A 58 10.05 -14.00 9.11
CA ARG A 58 8.63 -14.02 9.49
C ARG A 58 7.73 -14.59 8.39
N ASP A 59 7.92 -14.16 7.15
CA ASP A 59 6.98 -14.39 6.06
C ASP A 59 7.35 -15.61 5.20
N LEU A 60 8.65 -15.88 5.02
CA LEU A 60 9.15 -17.01 4.27
C LEU A 60 9.67 -18.16 5.16
N GLY A 61 9.85 -17.92 6.46
CA GLY A 61 10.35 -18.90 7.43
C GLY A 61 11.84 -19.24 7.26
N LEU A 62 12.61 -18.33 6.65
CA LEU A 62 14.03 -18.50 6.37
C LEU A 62 14.87 -18.03 7.56
N THR A 63 15.98 -18.71 7.85
CA THR A 63 17.01 -18.17 8.73
C THR A 63 17.80 -17.07 8.01
N GLU A 64 18.55 -16.26 8.74
CA GLU A 64 19.43 -15.22 8.18
C GLU A 64 20.39 -15.77 7.11
N ALA A 65 20.97 -16.95 7.36
CA ALA A 65 21.87 -17.61 6.41
C ALA A 65 21.13 -18.04 5.13
N GLU A 66 19.94 -18.67 5.26
CA GLU A 66 19.12 -19.09 4.13
C GLU A 66 18.61 -17.86 3.33
N ALA A 67 18.26 -16.75 3.98
CA ALA A 67 17.90 -15.52 3.32
C ALA A 67 19.06 -14.92 2.53
N GLY A 68 20.28 -14.94 3.09
CA GLY A 68 21.48 -14.51 2.39
C GLY A 68 21.81 -15.37 1.17
N GLU A 69 21.69 -16.69 1.28
CA GLU A 69 21.88 -17.64 0.18
C GLU A 69 20.83 -17.44 -0.93
N LEU A 70 19.55 -17.23 -0.55
CA LEU A 70 18.47 -16.98 -1.50
C LEU A 70 18.71 -15.70 -2.29
N VAL A 71 19.01 -14.59 -1.64
CA VAL A 71 19.26 -13.30 -2.31
C VAL A 71 20.48 -13.37 -3.24
N ALA A 72 21.52 -14.12 -2.85
CA ALA A 72 22.69 -14.35 -3.72
C ALA A 72 22.31 -15.17 -4.96
N ALA A 73 21.54 -16.25 -4.79
CA ALA A 73 21.05 -17.08 -5.89
C ALA A 73 20.13 -16.28 -6.84
N GLU A 74 19.24 -15.45 -6.32
CA GLU A 74 18.40 -14.55 -7.12
C GLU A 74 19.23 -13.51 -7.91
N ALA A 75 20.32 -13.01 -7.33
CA ALA A 75 21.21 -12.08 -8.03
C ALA A 75 21.93 -12.75 -9.20
N GLU A 76 22.37 -14.00 -9.05
CA GLU A 76 22.95 -14.82 -10.11
C GLU A 76 21.90 -15.15 -11.19
N ALA A 77 20.69 -15.53 -10.77
CA ALA A 77 19.58 -15.81 -11.67
C ALA A 77 19.23 -14.60 -12.53
N ARG A 78 19.14 -13.38 -11.95
CA ARG A 78 18.89 -12.14 -12.71
C ARG A 78 19.98 -11.84 -13.74
N SER A 79 21.25 -12.09 -13.42
CA SER A 79 22.36 -11.93 -14.37
C SER A 79 22.25 -12.91 -15.53
N THR A 80 22.03 -14.18 -15.22
CA THR A 80 21.87 -15.27 -16.20
C THR A 80 20.65 -15.04 -17.09
N ASP A 81 19.52 -14.63 -16.52
CA ASP A 81 18.31 -14.29 -17.27
C ASP A 81 18.55 -13.16 -18.27
N SER A 82 19.19 -12.08 -17.83
CA SER A 82 19.51 -10.93 -18.69
C SER A 82 20.43 -11.31 -19.87
N GLU A 83 21.41 -12.16 -19.63
CA GLU A 83 22.31 -12.66 -20.66
C GLU A 83 21.58 -13.56 -21.67
N LEU A 84 20.76 -14.50 -21.18
CA LEU A 84 19.97 -15.40 -22.01
C LEU A 84 18.90 -14.67 -22.80
N ARG A 85 18.20 -13.72 -22.21
CA ARG A 85 17.24 -12.85 -22.91
C ARG A 85 17.90 -12.13 -24.09
N SER A 86 19.12 -11.63 -23.90
CA SER A 86 19.87 -10.92 -24.94
C SER A 86 20.36 -11.88 -26.04
N SER A 87 20.78 -13.10 -25.69
CA SER A 87 21.34 -14.05 -26.65
C SER A 87 20.28 -14.81 -27.45
N LEU A 88 19.15 -15.15 -26.82
CA LEU A 88 18.04 -15.89 -27.42
C LEU A 88 17.13 -15.00 -28.28
N GLY A 89 17.03 -13.70 -27.98
CA GLY A 89 16.21 -12.77 -28.73
C GLY A 89 14.74 -13.23 -28.82
N GLU A 90 14.21 -13.33 -30.06
CA GLU A 90 12.84 -13.80 -30.33
C GLU A 90 12.57 -15.25 -29.87
N GLY A 91 13.61 -16.04 -29.62
CA GLY A 91 13.49 -17.39 -29.09
C GLY A 91 13.34 -17.47 -27.56
N TYR A 92 13.41 -16.33 -26.86
CA TYR A 92 13.21 -16.26 -25.41
C TYR A 92 11.72 -16.35 -25.07
N GLY A 93 11.35 -17.35 -24.26
CA GLY A 93 9.96 -17.63 -23.91
C GLY A 93 9.50 -17.07 -22.56
N GLY A 94 10.42 -16.43 -21.81
CA GLY A 94 10.19 -15.99 -20.43
C GLY A 94 11.06 -16.75 -19.43
N SER A 95 11.03 -16.35 -18.17
CA SER A 95 11.75 -17.03 -17.10
C SER A 95 11.02 -16.97 -15.77
N TRP A 96 11.38 -17.88 -14.88
CA TRP A 96 10.94 -17.88 -13.48
C TRP A 96 11.99 -18.49 -12.58
N PHE A 97 11.99 -18.05 -11.34
CA PHE A 97 12.88 -18.52 -10.30
C PHE A 97 12.09 -19.31 -9.25
N ASP A 98 12.54 -20.49 -8.92
CA ASP A 98 11.96 -21.31 -7.86
C ASP A 98 12.75 -21.10 -6.57
N ILE A 99 12.09 -20.52 -5.57
CA ILE A 99 12.70 -20.15 -4.28
C ILE A 99 13.03 -21.35 -3.40
N GLU A 100 12.39 -22.52 -3.61
CA GLU A 100 12.65 -23.71 -2.81
C GLU A 100 13.90 -24.44 -3.29
N SER A 101 14.12 -24.49 -4.60
CA SER A 101 15.28 -25.12 -5.21
C SER A 101 16.43 -24.15 -5.50
N GLY A 102 16.18 -22.83 -5.49
CA GLY A 102 17.15 -21.82 -5.90
C GLY A 102 17.47 -21.86 -7.39
N THR A 103 16.55 -22.34 -8.24
CA THR A 103 16.80 -22.63 -9.64
C THR A 103 16.08 -21.63 -10.55
N LEU A 104 16.82 -21.06 -11.52
CA LEU A 104 16.24 -20.31 -12.63
C LEU A 104 15.83 -21.28 -13.74
N THR A 105 14.60 -21.19 -14.21
CA THR A 105 14.13 -21.82 -15.44
C THR A 105 13.93 -20.77 -16.52
N VAL A 106 14.41 -21.03 -17.73
CA VAL A 106 14.20 -20.18 -18.90
C VAL A 106 13.46 -20.97 -19.97
N ALA A 107 12.30 -20.45 -20.34
CA ALA A 107 11.50 -20.96 -21.44
C ALA A 107 12.09 -20.54 -22.79
N VAL A 108 12.00 -21.43 -23.77
CA VAL A 108 12.44 -21.18 -25.14
C VAL A 108 11.40 -21.68 -26.15
N THR A 109 11.17 -20.93 -27.22
CA THR A 109 10.25 -21.33 -28.29
C THR A 109 10.90 -22.32 -29.29
N ASP A 110 12.23 -22.45 -29.30
CA ASP A 110 12.98 -23.42 -30.11
C ASP A 110 13.73 -24.41 -29.22
N ALA A 111 13.42 -25.68 -29.35
CA ALA A 111 14.09 -26.76 -28.62
C ALA A 111 15.61 -26.81 -28.81
N SER A 112 16.15 -26.26 -29.91
CA SER A 112 17.60 -26.20 -30.16
C SER A 112 18.32 -25.27 -29.18
N ALA A 113 17.64 -24.27 -28.61
CA ALA A 113 18.18 -23.31 -27.63
C ALA A 113 18.35 -23.90 -26.22
N THR A 114 17.72 -25.03 -25.91
CA THR A 114 17.80 -25.66 -24.57
C THR A 114 19.24 -25.98 -24.13
N LYS A 115 20.16 -26.21 -25.07
CA LYS A 115 21.56 -26.46 -24.73
C LYS A 115 22.28 -25.20 -24.26
N GLU A 116 21.96 -24.07 -24.85
CA GLU A 116 22.53 -22.77 -24.47
C GLU A 116 22.07 -22.38 -23.07
N VAL A 117 20.74 -22.49 -22.79
CA VAL A 117 20.18 -22.23 -21.47
C VAL A 117 20.84 -23.09 -20.38
N LYS A 118 20.98 -24.40 -20.63
CA LYS A 118 21.64 -25.32 -19.68
C LYS A 118 23.13 -25.04 -19.51
N ALA A 119 23.81 -24.59 -20.56
CA ALA A 119 25.22 -24.20 -20.47
C ALA A 119 25.44 -22.92 -19.64
N ALA A 120 24.44 -22.06 -19.59
CA ALA A 120 24.43 -20.87 -18.73
C ALA A 120 24.07 -21.16 -17.25
N GLY A 121 23.71 -22.41 -16.92
CA GLY A 121 23.40 -22.82 -15.54
C GLY A 121 21.92 -22.74 -15.17
N ALA A 122 21.01 -22.42 -16.11
CA ALA A 122 19.57 -22.44 -15.93
C ALA A 122 18.93 -23.74 -16.39
N GLU A 123 17.74 -24.06 -15.90
CA GLU A 123 16.89 -25.09 -16.49
C GLU A 123 16.19 -24.55 -17.73
N ALA A 124 15.88 -25.44 -18.67
CA ALA A 124 15.29 -25.08 -19.95
C ALA A 124 13.95 -25.78 -20.14
N GLU A 125 12.92 -25.03 -20.48
CA GLU A 125 11.60 -25.52 -20.87
C GLU A 125 11.28 -25.08 -22.30
N VAL A 126 10.62 -25.93 -23.08
CA VAL A 126 10.18 -25.59 -24.44
C VAL A 126 8.70 -25.27 -24.38
N VAL A 127 8.33 -24.07 -24.83
CA VAL A 127 6.98 -23.52 -24.81
C VAL A 127 6.47 -23.25 -26.23
N GLU A 128 5.16 -23.15 -26.37
CA GLU A 128 4.51 -22.87 -27.67
C GLU A 128 4.46 -21.36 -27.93
N TYR A 129 4.08 -20.57 -26.89
CA TYR A 129 4.09 -19.12 -26.93
C TYR A 129 5.42 -18.61 -26.35
N GLY A 130 5.94 -17.54 -26.88
CA GLY A 130 7.04 -16.82 -26.25
C GLY A 130 6.51 -15.66 -25.41
N GLU A 131 7.37 -15.07 -24.61
CA GLU A 131 6.99 -13.88 -23.80
C GLU A 131 6.38 -12.78 -24.69
N ASP A 132 6.96 -12.54 -25.86
CA ASP A 132 6.45 -11.54 -26.82
C ASP A 132 5.06 -11.89 -27.36
N ASP A 133 4.76 -13.17 -27.58
CA ASP A 133 3.43 -13.60 -28.04
C ASP A 133 2.40 -13.48 -26.91
N LEU A 134 2.72 -13.88 -25.69
CA LEU A 134 1.86 -13.64 -24.52
C LEU A 134 1.60 -12.14 -24.30
N GLN A 135 2.62 -11.29 -24.46
CA GLN A 135 2.46 -9.83 -24.35
C GLN A 135 1.55 -9.24 -25.45
N LYS A 136 1.56 -9.80 -26.66
CA LYS A 136 0.60 -9.41 -27.69
C LYS A 136 -0.83 -9.76 -27.31
N LEU A 137 -1.04 -10.98 -26.77
CA LEU A 137 -2.38 -11.38 -26.27
C LEU A 137 -2.86 -10.47 -25.14
N ILE A 138 -1.97 -10.07 -24.23
CA ILE A 138 -2.28 -9.06 -23.19
C ILE A 138 -2.63 -7.70 -23.83
N ALA A 139 -1.91 -7.28 -24.85
CA ALA A 139 -2.20 -6.03 -25.55
C ALA A 139 -3.57 -6.08 -26.25
N ASP A 140 -3.96 -7.23 -26.81
CA ASP A 140 -5.28 -7.44 -27.40
C ASP A 140 -6.39 -7.34 -26.33
N LEU A 141 -6.21 -7.93 -25.15
CA LEU A 141 -7.13 -7.81 -24.01
C LEU A 141 -7.22 -6.39 -23.46
N ASN A 142 -6.14 -5.62 -23.50
CA ASN A 142 -6.09 -4.21 -23.07
C ASN A 142 -6.68 -3.25 -24.13
N GLY A 143 -7.03 -3.75 -25.32
CA GLY A 143 -7.58 -2.95 -26.42
C GLY A 143 -8.98 -2.39 -26.12
N GLU A 144 -9.36 -1.29 -26.81
CA GLU A 144 -10.65 -0.59 -26.61
C GLU A 144 -11.89 -1.38 -27.08
N GLY A 145 -11.73 -2.62 -27.57
CA GLY A 145 -12.80 -3.38 -28.23
C GLY A 145 -13.65 -4.28 -27.34
N ALA A 146 -13.20 -4.60 -26.14
CA ALA A 146 -13.91 -5.48 -25.22
C ALA A 146 -14.51 -4.67 -24.05
N GLU A 147 -15.84 -4.70 -23.89
CA GLU A 147 -16.46 -4.17 -22.68
C GLU A 147 -16.03 -5.05 -21.48
N LEU A 148 -15.34 -4.43 -20.52
CA LEU A 148 -14.93 -5.10 -19.31
C LEU A 148 -16.14 -5.35 -18.41
N SER A 149 -16.50 -6.63 -18.22
CA SER A 149 -17.53 -7.04 -17.28
C SER A 149 -17.10 -6.80 -15.83
N ASP A 150 -18.06 -6.43 -14.98
CA ASP A 150 -17.83 -6.35 -13.53
C ASP A 150 -17.41 -7.69 -12.89
N GLY A 151 -17.62 -8.82 -13.57
CA GLY A 151 -17.19 -10.15 -13.15
C GLY A 151 -15.69 -10.42 -13.35
N ILE A 152 -14.93 -9.59 -14.07
CA ILE A 152 -13.51 -9.80 -14.33
C ILE A 152 -12.68 -9.06 -13.29
N ALA A 153 -11.75 -9.78 -12.63
CA ALA A 153 -10.86 -9.25 -11.59
C ALA A 153 -9.50 -8.80 -12.15
N GLY A 154 -9.02 -9.43 -13.23
CA GLY A 154 -7.75 -9.08 -13.86
C GLY A 154 -7.30 -10.12 -14.88
N TRP A 155 -6.17 -9.86 -15.55
CA TRP A 155 -5.51 -10.80 -16.46
C TRP A 155 -4.01 -10.55 -16.50
N TYR A 156 -3.24 -11.60 -16.78
CA TYR A 156 -1.79 -11.56 -16.81
C TYR A 156 -1.19 -12.69 -17.65
N PRO A 157 0.04 -12.53 -18.18
CA PRO A 157 0.75 -13.64 -18.82
C PRO A 157 1.34 -14.56 -17.75
N ASP A 158 1.01 -15.84 -17.79
CA ASP A 158 1.63 -16.87 -16.97
C ASP A 158 2.68 -17.64 -17.83
N VAL A 159 3.93 -17.22 -17.70
CA VAL A 159 5.02 -17.80 -18.48
C VAL A 159 5.34 -19.25 -18.08
N GLN A 160 5.01 -19.67 -16.84
CA GLN A 160 5.18 -21.04 -16.40
C GLN A 160 4.17 -21.99 -17.04
N LYS A 161 2.94 -21.50 -17.23
CA LYS A 161 1.86 -22.28 -17.85
C LYS A 161 1.76 -22.06 -19.35
N ASP A 162 2.60 -21.19 -19.89
CA ASP A 162 2.60 -20.80 -21.31
C ASP A 162 1.21 -20.36 -21.81
N THR A 163 0.56 -19.48 -21.06
CA THR A 163 -0.83 -19.04 -21.30
C THR A 163 -1.09 -17.65 -20.74
N VAL A 164 -2.16 -17.02 -21.18
CA VAL A 164 -2.74 -15.86 -20.48
C VAL A 164 -3.75 -16.36 -19.47
N VAL A 165 -3.65 -15.91 -18.22
CA VAL A 165 -4.65 -16.16 -17.19
C VAL A 165 -5.61 -14.99 -17.12
N ILE A 166 -6.92 -15.27 -17.16
CA ILE A 166 -7.99 -14.30 -16.91
C ILE A 166 -8.64 -14.68 -15.59
N THR A 167 -8.59 -13.80 -14.60
CA THR A 167 -9.20 -14.04 -13.28
C THR A 167 -10.60 -13.46 -13.25
N ALA A 168 -11.60 -14.30 -12.99
CA ALA A 168 -13.00 -13.94 -12.87
C ALA A 168 -13.51 -14.14 -11.45
N LEU A 169 -14.60 -13.46 -11.07
CA LEU A 169 -15.32 -13.77 -9.85
C LEU A 169 -16.00 -15.15 -9.99
N GLU A 170 -16.16 -15.87 -8.87
CA GLU A 170 -16.87 -17.16 -8.84
C GLU A 170 -18.26 -17.03 -9.48
N GLY A 171 -18.53 -17.85 -10.49
CA GLY A 171 -19.78 -17.84 -11.27
C GLY A 171 -19.79 -16.89 -12.48
N GLU A 172 -18.70 -16.13 -12.73
CA GLU A 172 -18.56 -15.20 -13.85
C GLU A 172 -17.56 -15.70 -14.92
N GLU A 173 -17.25 -17.01 -14.94
CA GLU A 173 -16.31 -17.62 -15.89
C GLU A 173 -16.72 -17.37 -17.35
N ALA A 174 -18.03 -17.38 -17.62
CA ALA A 174 -18.55 -17.10 -18.95
C ALA A 174 -18.27 -15.66 -19.43
N ALA A 175 -18.22 -14.69 -18.51
CA ALA A 175 -17.86 -13.31 -18.84
C ALA A 175 -16.38 -13.20 -19.23
N ALA A 176 -15.48 -14.00 -18.60
CA ALA A 176 -14.08 -14.05 -18.97
C ALA A 176 -13.87 -14.69 -20.36
N GLU A 177 -14.62 -15.74 -20.70
CA GLU A 177 -14.59 -16.36 -22.03
C GLU A 177 -15.10 -15.40 -23.10
N GLU A 178 -16.18 -14.66 -22.83
CA GLU A 178 -16.71 -13.63 -23.75
C GLU A 178 -15.70 -12.49 -23.95
N PHE A 179 -15.05 -12.03 -22.87
CA PHE A 179 -14.01 -11.01 -22.91
C PHE A 179 -12.83 -11.43 -23.79
N ALA A 180 -12.27 -12.64 -23.57
CA ALA A 180 -11.19 -13.19 -24.38
C ALA A 180 -11.59 -13.31 -25.86
N SER A 181 -12.79 -13.83 -26.12
CA SER A 181 -13.33 -13.98 -27.49
C SER A 181 -13.51 -12.63 -28.18
N ALA A 182 -14.03 -11.61 -27.48
CA ALA A 182 -14.20 -10.26 -28.01
C ALA A 182 -12.86 -9.59 -28.34
N ALA A 183 -11.82 -9.85 -27.54
CA ALA A 183 -10.45 -9.41 -27.79
C ALA A 183 -9.73 -10.20 -28.90
N GLY A 184 -10.32 -11.29 -29.40
CA GLY A 184 -9.73 -12.14 -30.43
C GLY A 184 -8.65 -13.08 -29.91
N VAL A 185 -8.57 -13.33 -28.60
CA VAL A 185 -7.62 -14.27 -28.00
C VAL A 185 -8.07 -15.71 -28.29
N PRO A 186 -7.20 -16.58 -28.85
CA PRO A 186 -7.51 -17.97 -29.12
C PRO A 186 -7.88 -18.74 -27.84
N ALA A 187 -8.81 -19.69 -27.92
CA ALA A 187 -9.32 -20.43 -26.77
C ALA A 187 -8.26 -21.36 -26.10
N ASP A 188 -7.20 -21.71 -26.82
CA ASP A 188 -6.07 -22.49 -26.34
C ASP A 188 -4.93 -21.63 -25.78
N ALA A 189 -5.00 -20.31 -25.93
CA ALA A 189 -3.99 -19.37 -25.47
C ALA A 189 -4.32 -18.74 -24.09
N TYR A 190 -5.48 -19.03 -23.51
CA TYR A 190 -5.84 -18.53 -22.20
C TYR A 190 -6.48 -19.59 -21.29
N THR A 191 -6.40 -19.33 -20.00
CA THR A 191 -7.11 -20.07 -18.96
C THR A 191 -7.90 -19.13 -18.09
N VAL A 192 -9.05 -19.60 -17.54
CA VAL A 192 -9.85 -18.83 -16.59
C VAL A 192 -9.60 -19.38 -15.18
N GLU A 193 -9.16 -18.51 -14.29
CA GLU A 193 -9.09 -18.80 -12.85
C GLU A 193 -10.16 -18.01 -12.11
N THR A 194 -10.66 -18.54 -10.99
CA THR A 194 -11.70 -17.88 -10.21
C THR A 194 -11.15 -17.33 -8.90
N THR A 195 -11.70 -16.19 -8.47
CA THR A 195 -11.45 -15.58 -7.16
C THR A 195 -12.77 -15.23 -6.48
N SER A 196 -12.79 -15.22 -5.16
CA SER A 196 -13.95 -14.76 -4.40
C SER A 196 -14.04 -13.24 -4.28
N GLU A 197 -12.95 -12.52 -4.52
CA GLU A 197 -12.85 -11.07 -4.33
C GLU A 197 -12.11 -10.38 -5.48
N LYS A 198 -12.54 -9.16 -5.84
CA LYS A 198 -11.79 -8.29 -6.73
C LYS A 198 -10.62 -7.61 -6.01
N PRO A 199 -9.50 -7.37 -6.71
CA PRO A 199 -8.49 -6.45 -6.23
C PRO A 199 -9.10 -5.06 -5.99
N ARG A 200 -8.72 -4.43 -4.87
CA ARG A 200 -9.17 -3.09 -4.49
C ARG A 200 -7.99 -2.24 -4.05
N LEU A 201 -8.12 -0.93 -4.20
CA LEU A 201 -7.19 0.00 -3.61
C LEU A 201 -7.41 0.02 -2.10
N TYR A 202 -6.32 0.14 -1.35
CA TYR A 202 -6.36 0.36 0.10
C TYR A 202 -6.16 1.84 0.36
N ALA A 203 -7.03 2.41 1.20
CA ALA A 203 -6.88 3.76 1.75
C ALA A 203 -6.73 3.65 3.27
N ASP A 204 -5.91 4.52 3.85
CA ASP A 204 -5.76 4.62 5.30
C ASP A 204 -6.63 5.74 5.85
N ILE A 205 -7.24 5.50 7.02
CA ILE A 205 -7.89 6.54 7.83
C ILE A 205 -6.81 7.15 8.71
N VAL A 206 -6.41 8.37 8.35
CA VAL A 206 -5.42 9.17 9.10
C VAL A 206 -6.10 10.45 9.59
N GLY A 207 -6.00 10.74 10.87
CA GLY A 207 -6.58 11.97 11.45
C GLY A 207 -6.01 13.22 10.79
N GLY A 208 -6.84 14.23 10.56
CA GLY A 208 -6.49 15.44 9.84
C GLY A 208 -6.66 15.37 8.32
N ASP A 209 -6.64 14.19 7.72
CA ASP A 209 -6.79 14.03 6.27
C ASP A 209 -8.19 14.40 5.77
N PRO A 210 -8.31 14.88 4.53
CA PRO A 210 -9.59 15.28 3.96
C PRO A 210 -10.48 14.10 3.63
N TYR A 211 -11.79 14.27 3.83
CA TYR A 211 -12.80 13.39 3.27
C TYR A 211 -13.96 14.18 2.67
N SER A 212 -14.64 13.58 1.70
CA SER A 212 -15.80 14.14 1.00
C SER A 212 -17.10 13.64 1.62
N THR A 213 -18.09 14.53 1.76
CA THR A 213 -19.44 14.20 2.25
C THR A 213 -20.50 14.29 1.14
N GLY A 214 -20.09 14.37 -0.13
CA GLY A 214 -20.98 14.57 -1.26
C GLY A 214 -21.55 16.01 -1.40
N GLY A 215 -21.49 16.82 -0.37
CA GLY A 215 -21.90 18.22 -0.33
C GLY A 215 -20.82 19.18 0.12
N GLY A 216 -19.71 18.66 0.58
CA GLY A 216 -18.59 19.43 1.11
C GLY A 216 -17.38 18.56 1.43
N ARG A 217 -16.38 19.20 2.04
CA ARG A 217 -15.16 18.55 2.51
C ARG A 217 -14.99 18.83 4.01
N CYS A 218 -14.71 17.76 4.74
CA CYS A 218 -14.31 17.82 6.14
C CYS A 218 -12.96 17.12 6.34
N SER A 219 -12.46 17.14 7.56
CA SER A 219 -11.24 16.46 7.99
C SER A 219 -11.59 15.30 8.91
N ILE A 220 -10.85 14.20 8.79
CA ILE A 220 -10.94 13.06 9.69
C ILE A 220 -10.48 13.49 11.09
N GLY A 221 -11.24 13.14 12.11
CA GLY A 221 -10.84 13.32 13.50
C GLY A 221 -9.90 12.21 13.95
N PHE A 222 -10.41 11.20 14.58
CA PHE A 222 -9.61 10.07 15.07
C PHE A 222 -10.16 8.76 14.57
N ALA A 223 -9.26 7.86 14.20
CA ALA A 223 -9.64 6.50 13.85
C ALA A 223 -10.23 5.77 15.06
N THR A 224 -11.27 5.01 14.79
CA THR A 224 -11.88 4.04 15.70
C THR A 224 -11.71 2.64 15.11
N THR A 225 -12.03 1.61 15.87
CA THR A 225 -11.90 0.22 15.38
C THR A 225 -12.77 -0.09 14.15
N GLU A 226 -13.81 0.71 13.88
CA GLU A 226 -14.76 0.49 12.77
C GLU A 226 -14.76 1.61 11.73
N GLY A 227 -13.92 2.64 11.92
CA GLY A 227 -13.89 3.80 11.02
C GLY A 227 -13.28 5.02 11.71
N PHE A 228 -14.02 6.13 11.86
CA PHE A 228 -13.49 7.33 12.49
C PHE A 228 -14.55 8.21 13.14
N ALA A 229 -14.11 9.00 14.14
CA ALA A 229 -14.88 10.08 14.74
C ALA A 229 -14.64 11.40 13.98
N THR A 230 -15.66 12.24 13.87
CA THR A 230 -15.62 13.54 13.21
C THR A 230 -16.70 14.48 13.80
N ALA A 231 -16.90 15.67 13.21
CA ALA A 231 -17.94 16.60 13.64
C ALA A 231 -19.32 16.27 13.05
N GLY A 232 -20.38 16.52 13.83
CA GLY A 232 -21.76 16.26 13.43
C GLY A 232 -22.23 17.15 12.27
N HIS A 233 -21.77 18.40 12.22
CA HIS A 233 -22.12 19.33 11.13
C HIS A 233 -21.54 18.91 9.76
N CYS A 234 -20.61 17.96 9.71
CA CYS A 234 -20.08 17.41 8.45
C CYS A 234 -21.10 16.55 7.70
N GLY A 235 -22.11 15.99 8.37
CA GLY A 235 -23.21 15.27 7.72
C GLY A 235 -24.10 14.53 8.70
N PRO A 236 -25.41 14.45 8.41
CA PRO A 236 -26.34 13.66 9.21
C PRO A 236 -26.09 12.15 9.02
N GLU A 237 -26.69 11.36 9.91
CA GLU A 237 -26.72 9.88 9.78
C GLU A 237 -27.22 9.45 8.39
N GLY A 238 -26.55 8.45 7.80
CA GLY A 238 -26.81 7.95 6.44
C GLY A 238 -26.02 8.66 5.33
N THR A 239 -25.27 9.73 5.66
CA THR A 239 -24.40 10.41 4.68
C THR A 239 -23.28 9.46 4.23
N GLN A 240 -23.16 9.28 2.91
CA GLN A 240 -22.05 8.57 2.31
C GLN A 240 -20.82 9.47 2.27
N VAL A 241 -19.68 8.92 2.65
CA VAL A 241 -18.41 9.63 2.68
C VAL A 241 -17.34 8.85 1.91
N SER A 242 -16.33 9.57 1.42
CA SER A 242 -15.20 8.94 0.74
C SER A 242 -13.89 9.67 1.05
N SER A 243 -12.77 8.96 0.97
CA SER A 243 -11.45 9.56 0.90
C SER A 243 -11.36 10.54 -0.28
N GLN A 244 -10.35 11.41 -0.28
CA GLN A 244 -10.22 12.44 -1.32
C GLN A 244 -10.05 11.85 -2.72
N ASP A 245 -9.39 10.71 -2.85
CA ASP A 245 -9.18 9.99 -4.11
C ASP A 245 -10.29 8.99 -4.44
N GLY A 246 -11.28 8.84 -3.54
CA GLY A 246 -12.40 7.92 -3.69
C GLY A 246 -12.05 6.44 -3.44
N SER A 247 -10.83 6.10 -3.03
CA SER A 247 -10.40 4.73 -2.77
C SER A 247 -10.98 4.17 -1.47
N GLY A 248 -11.18 5.00 -0.44
CA GLY A 248 -11.86 4.67 0.80
C GLY A 248 -13.29 5.16 0.81
N THR A 249 -14.24 4.35 1.29
CA THR A 249 -15.65 4.71 1.42
C THR A 249 -16.19 4.37 2.80
N GLY A 250 -17.32 4.99 3.18
CA GLY A 250 -17.97 4.76 4.45
C GLY A 250 -19.30 5.48 4.58
N THR A 251 -19.96 5.28 5.71
CA THR A 251 -21.27 5.86 6.02
C THR A 251 -21.27 6.47 7.41
N VAL A 252 -21.84 7.67 7.57
CA VAL A 252 -22.12 8.25 8.90
C VAL A 252 -23.19 7.41 9.59
N THR A 253 -22.83 6.74 10.68
CA THR A 253 -23.75 5.86 11.43
C THR A 253 -24.31 6.48 12.69
N GLY A 254 -23.75 7.61 13.11
CA GLY A 254 -24.27 8.42 14.21
C GLY A 254 -23.85 9.87 14.05
N SER A 255 -24.77 10.81 14.27
CA SER A 255 -24.50 12.24 14.15
C SER A 255 -25.44 13.04 15.03
N GLU A 256 -24.92 14.04 15.72
CA GLU A 256 -25.68 15.04 16.49
C GLU A 256 -25.13 16.43 16.17
N PHE A 257 -26.01 17.29 15.60
CA PHE A 257 -25.79 18.72 15.38
C PHE A 257 -27.12 19.41 15.05
N PRO A 258 -27.46 20.56 15.65
CA PRO A 258 -26.85 21.20 16.82
C PRO A 258 -27.18 20.46 18.13
N GLY A 259 -26.73 21.01 19.26
CA GLY A 259 -26.84 20.39 20.60
C GLY A 259 -25.46 19.98 21.06
N ALA A 260 -24.88 18.96 20.45
CA ALA A 260 -23.48 18.66 20.39
C ALA A 260 -22.99 18.79 18.94
N ASP A 261 -21.69 18.60 18.68
CA ASP A 261 -21.13 18.58 17.32
C ASP A 261 -20.26 17.33 17.12
N MET A 262 -20.91 16.20 17.04
CA MET A 262 -20.25 14.90 17.04
C MET A 262 -20.86 13.93 16.04
N ALA A 263 -19.99 13.16 15.37
CA ALA A 263 -20.39 12.07 14.51
C ALA A 263 -19.36 10.94 14.50
N VAL A 264 -19.83 9.76 14.10
CA VAL A 264 -19.00 8.61 13.78
C VAL A 264 -19.32 8.09 12.38
N VAL A 265 -18.28 7.69 11.69
CA VAL A 265 -18.34 7.07 10.38
C VAL A 265 -17.93 5.62 10.52
N GLN A 266 -18.74 4.72 10.01
CA GLN A 266 -18.33 3.34 9.76
C GLN A 266 -17.67 3.28 8.39
N ALA A 267 -16.43 2.84 8.36
CA ALA A 267 -15.69 2.63 7.12
C ALA A 267 -16.07 1.31 6.47
N ASP A 268 -16.05 1.29 5.15
CA ASP A 268 -16.12 0.05 4.40
C ASP A 268 -14.74 -0.63 4.40
N ASP A 269 -14.68 -1.89 3.98
CA ASP A 269 -13.46 -2.72 4.02
C ASP A 269 -12.28 -2.17 3.19
N ASN A 270 -12.52 -1.18 2.33
CA ASN A 270 -11.49 -0.51 1.52
C ASN A 270 -10.84 0.71 2.21
N TRP A 271 -11.23 1.03 3.44
CA TRP A 271 -10.70 2.19 4.20
C TRP A 271 -10.24 1.75 5.59
N THR A 272 -8.93 1.59 5.75
CA THR A 272 -8.31 0.95 6.92
C THR A 272 -8.04 1.95 8.04
N PRO A 273 -8.60 1.80 9.25
CA PRO A 273 -8.28 2.65 10.38
C PRO A 273 -6.82 2.50 10.82
N THR A 274 -6.14 3.64 11.05
CA THR A 274 -4.78 3.71 11.61
C THR A 274 -4.74 4.62 12.82
N PRO A 275 -3.91 4.34 13.85
CA PRO A 275 -3.78 5.20 15.03
C PRO A 275 -2.91 6.44 14.76
N ALA A 276 -3.00 7.01 13.58
CA ALA A 276 -2.14 8.08 13.10
C ALA A 276 -2.91 9.37 12.87
N VAL A 277 -2.27 10.50 13.16
CA VAL A 277 -2.73 11.87 12.83
C VAL A 277 -1.65 12.56 12.02
N ASN A 278 -1.99 13.08 10.86
CA ASN A 278 -1.10 13.77 9.94
C ASN A 278 -0.57 15.07 10.55
N ASP A 279 0.75 15.26 10.60
CA ASP A 279 1.37 16.50 11.09
C ASP A 279 1.57 17.55 9.97
N TYR A 280 1.25 17.18 8.72
CA TYR A 280 1.43 18.01 7.52
C TYR A 280 2.88 18.52 7.30
N GLU A 281 3.85 17.94 8.00
CA GLU A 281 5.28 18.19 7.84
C GLU A 281 6.02 16.97 7.27
N GLY A 282 5.27 15.95 6.86
CA GLY A 282 5.77 14.70 6.26
C GLY A 282 5.85 13.54 7.25
N GLY A 283 5.24 13.68 8.43
CA GLY A 283 5.13 12.65 9.45
C GLY A 283 3.71 12.48 9.98
N THR A 284 3.60 11.67 11.01
CA THR A 284 2.36 11.45 11.76
C THR A 284 2.61 11.38 13.26
N VAL A 285 1.61 11.73 14.06
CA VAL A 285 1.58 11.51 15.50
C VAL A 285 0.76 10.26 15.76
N THR A 286 1.34 9.27 16.44
CA THR A 286 0.60 8.08 16.89
C THR A 286 -0.25 8.39 18.10
N VAL A 287 -1.54 8.08 18.05
CA VAL A 287 -2.47 8.28 19.16
C VAL A 287 -2.27 7.18 20.20
N ALA A 288 -1.92 7.58 21.44
CA ALA A 288 -1.71 6.64 22.55
C ALA A 288 -2.89 6.52 23.52
N GLY A 289 -3.85 7.47 23.45
CA GLY A 289 -5.01 7.49 24.34
C GLY A 289 -5.85 8.73 24.19
N SER A 290 -6.73 8.98 25.17
CA SER A 290 -7.62 10.16 25.21
C SER A 290 -7.70 10.78 26.62
N GLU A 291 -6.58 10.85 27.34
CA GLU A 291 -6.50 11.57 28.61
C GLU A 291 -6.75 13.05 28.37
N GLU A 292 -7.71 13.60 29.10
CA GLU A 292 -8.16 14.97 28.91
C GLU A 292 -7.16 15.99 29.49
N ALA A 293 -6.62 16.86 28.63
CA ALA A 293 -5.69 17.91 29.03
C ALA A 293 -6.41 19.02 29.82
N PRO A 294 -5.83 19.56 30.91
CA PRO A 294 -6.42 20.68 31.66
C PRO A 294 -6.37 22.02 30.90
N GLU A 295 -7.15 23.00 31.32
CA GLU A 295 -7.04 24.39 30.82
C GLU A 295 -5.62 24.93 31.01
N GLY A 296 -5.13 25.68 30.01
CA GLY A 296 -3.78 26.20 29.94
C GLY A 296 -2.76 25.23 29.32
N SER A 297 -3.14 23.97 29.05
CA SER A 297 -2.26 23.01 28.38
C SER A 297 -2.02 23.38 26.91
N SER A 298 -0.86 22.97 26.40
CA SER A 298 -0.60 23.01 24.96
C SER A 298 -1.53 22.05 24.21
N ILE A 299 -1.99 22.50 23.05
CA ILE A 299 -2.86 21.72 22.18
C ILE A 299 -2.53 21.98 20.72
N CYS A 300 -2.54 20.96 19.90
CA CYS A 300 -2.31 21.05 18.46
C CYS A 300 -3.51 20.52 17.69
N ARG A 301 -3.76 21.11 16.53
CA ARG A 301 -4.82 20.72 15.61
C ARG A 301 -4.25 20.27 14.27
N SER A 302 -4.78 19.16 13.74
CA SER A 302 -4.58 18.71 12.37
C SER A 302 -5.86 18.88 11.56
N GLY A 303 -5.74 19.47 10.36
CA GLY A 303 -6.89 19.66 9.47
C GLY A 303 -6.47 19.93 8.03
N SER A 304 -7.31 19.50 7.11
CA SER A 304 -6.97 19.36 5.69
C SER A 304 -6.86 20.67 4.89
N THR A 305 -7.28 21.80 5.49
CA THR A 305 -7.18 23.11 4.83
C THR A 305 -5.93 23.85 5.24
N THR A 306 -5.65 23.91 6.53
CA THR A 306 -4.56 24.74 7.06
C THR A 306 -3.41 23.93 7.66
N GLY A 307 -3.53 22.58 7.70
CA GLY A 307 -2.47 21.71 8.20
C GLY A 307 -2.41 21.68 9.73
N TRP A 308 -1.20 21.74 10.26
CA TRP A 308 -0.89 21.61 11.68
C TRP A 308 -0.67 22.96 12.35
N HIS A 309 -1.47 23.23 13.40
CA HIS A 309 -1.35 24.45 14.19
C HIS A 309 -1.48 24.16 15.69
N CYS A 310 -0.69 24.83 16.52
CA CYS A 310 -0.69 24.64 17.96
C CYS A 310 -0.98 25.96 18.70
N GLY A 311 -1.46 25.84 19.94
CA GLY A 311 -1.76 26.92 20.87
C GLY A 311 -2.08 26.35 22.25
N THR A 312 -3.07 26.94 22.92
CA THR A 312 -3.43 26.57 24.30
C THR A 312 -4.93 26.37 24.49
N VAL A 313 -5.30 25.47 25.38
CA VAL A 313 -6.68 25.30 25.87
C VAL A 313 -7.05 26.51 26.73
N GLN A 314 -8.06 27.27 26.30
CA GLN A 314 -8.47 28.51 26.97
C GLN A 314 -9.58 28.28 28.01
N ALA A 315 -10.60 27.50 27.64
CA ALA A 315 -11.74 27.21 28.49
C ALA A 315 -12.48 25.97 28.03
N LYS A 316 -13.06 25.25 28.95
CA LYS A 316 -13.87 24.05 28.72
C LYS A 316 -15.33 24.26 28.93
N ASN A 317 -16.14 23.29 28.48
CA ASN A 317 -17.60 23.28 28.63
C ASN A 317 -18.29 24.58 28.12
N GLN A 318 -17.86 25.07 26.98
CA GLN A 318 -18.39 26.26 26.33
C GLN A 318 -19.66 25.94 25.56
N SER A 319 -20.62 26.88 25.62
CA SER A 319 -21.81 26.89 24.75
C SER A 319 -21.56 27.91 23.63
N VAL A 320 -21.62 27.48 22.39
CA VAL A 320 -21.38 28.33 21.22
C VAL A 320 -22.64 28.40 20.37
N SER A 321 -23.04 29.62 19.99
CA SER A 321 -24.20 29.83 19.14
C SER A 321 -23.79 29.96 17.69
N TYR A 322 -24.14 28.99 16.88
CA TYR A 322 -24.00 28.98 15.42
C TYR A 322 -25.34 29.37 14.76
N PRO A 323 -25.36 29.72 13.47
CA PRO A 323 -26.63 30.01 12.75
C PRO A 323 -27.61 28.83 12.79
N GLU A 324 -27.12 27.59 12.85
CA GLU A 324 -27.90 26.36 12.89
C GLU A 324 -28.46 26.04 14.28
N GLY A 325 -27.86 26.62 15.33
CA GLY A 325 -28.28 26.42 16.73
C GLY A 325 -27.12 26.47 17.71
N THR A 326 -27.43 26.24 18.99
CA THR A 326 -26.41 26.23 20.03
C THR A 326 -25.80 24.86 20.19
N VAL A 327 -24.45 24.80 20.26
CA VAL A 327 -23.67 23.61 20.58
C VAL A 327 -23.06 23.78 21.96
N ASN A 328 -23.16 22.77 22.79
CA ASN A 328 -22.74 22.80 24.20
C ASN A 328 -21.57 21.86 24.46
N GLY A 329 -20.84 22.10 25.53
CA GLY A 329 -19.76 21.20 25.98
C GLY A 329 -18.47 21.32 25.18
N LEU A 330 -18.33 22.37 24.35
CA LEU A 330 -17.12 22.58 23.54
C LEU A 330 -15.95 23.07 24.38
N THR A 331 -14.72 22.83 23.88
CA THR A 331 -13.48 23.37 24.42
C THR A 331 -12.99 24.50 23.52
N GLN A 332 -12.67 25.64 24.09
CA GLN A 332 -12.15 26.85 23.43
C GLN A 332 -10.63 26.84 23.42
N THR A 333 -10.04 27.25 22.31
CA THR A 333 -8.59 27.40 22.12
C THR A 333 -8.27 28.75 21.43
N ASP A 334 -7.00 29.14 21.45
CA ASP A 334 -6.45 30.26 20.68
C ASP A 334 -5.79 29.79 19.36
N VAL A 335 -6.01 28.54 18.97
CA VAL A 335 -5.54 28.00 17.69
C VAL A 335 -6.49 28.43 16.57
N CYS A 336 -5.96 28.74 15.40
CA CYS A 336 -6.75 29.05 14.21
C CYS A 336 -7.31 27.81 13.52
N ALA A 337 -8.41 27.98 12.79
CA ALA A 337 -8.93 27.00 11.82
C ALA A 337 -9.67 27.73 10.69
N GLU A 338 -9.81 27.08 9.54
CA GLU A 338 -10.53 27.60 8.38
C GLU A 338 -11.52 26.55 7.83
N PRO A 339 -12.48 26.94 6.97
CA PRO A 339 -13.43 26.02 6.39
C PRO A 339 -12.76 24.82 5.72
N GLY A 340 -13.20 23.61 6.07
CA GLY A 340 -12.61 22.34 5.65
C GLY A 340 -11.73 21.66 6.72
N ASP A 341 -11.27 22.40 7.75
CA ASP A 341 -10.63 21.83 8.95
C ASP A 341 -11.65 21.20 9.92
N SER A 342 -12.94 21.39 9.67
CA SER A 342 -14.07 20.81 10.40
C SER A 342 -13.89 19.32 10.59
N GLY A 343 -14.11 18.82 11.81
CA GLY A 343 -13.96 17.41 12.15
C GLY A 343 -12.53 16.97 12.43
N GLY A 344 -11.49 17.76 12.06
CA GLY A 344 -10.08 17.43 12.20
C GLY A 344 -9.63 17.25 13.65
N SER A 345 -8.53 16.53 13.83
CA SER A 345 -8.01 16.06 15.12
C SER A 345 -7.45 17.15 16.01
N TRP A 346 -7.67 17.05 17.31
CA TRP A 346 -7.02 17.85 18.35
C TRP A 346 -6.24 16.95 19.30
N LEU A 347 -4.96 17.23 19.49
CA LEU A 347 -4.02 16.46 20.28
C LEU A 347 -3.35 17.32 21.38
N SER A 348 -3.17 16.75 22.58
CA SER A 348 -2.24 17.25 23.58
C SER A 348 -1.16 16.17 23.79
N GLY A 349 0.04 16.41 23.27
CA GLY A 349 1.01 15.34 23.09
C GLY A 349 0.48 14.28 22.13
N ASP A 350 0.40 13.04 22.59
CA ASP A 350 -0.14 11.88 21.87
C ASP A 350 -1.60 11.51 22.28
N GLN A 351 -2.22 12.36 23.12
CA GLN A 351 -3.58 12.13 23.64
C GLN A 351 -4.63 12.84 22.79
N ALA A 352 -5.59 12.09 22.26
CA ALA A 352 -6.74 12.60 21.53
C ALA A 352 -7.62 13.48 22.43
N GLN A 353 -7.89 14.73 22.03
CA GLN A 353 -8.67 15.68 22.81
C GLN A 353 -10.07 15.92 22.23
N GLY A 354 -10.20 15.97 20.91
CA GLY A 354 -11.48 16.26 20.27
C GLY A 354 -11.40 16.48 18.77
N VAL A 355 -12.53 16.93 18.20
CA VAL A 355 -12.68 17.18 16.77
C VAL A 355 -13.12 18.63 16.52
N THR A 356 -12.62 19.28 15.50
CA THR A 356 -12.91 20.69 15.17
C THR A 356 -14.39 20.90 14.93
N SER A 357 -15.01 21.77 15.76
CA SER A 357 -16.41 22.23 15.58
C SER A 357 -16.46 23.49 14.70
N GLY A 358 -15.93 24.57 15.18
CA GLY A 358 -15.95 25.83 14.46
C GLY A 358 -15.17 26.92 15.21
N GLY A 359 -15.22 28.16 14.71
CA GLY A 359 -14.44 29.22 15.30
C GLY A 359 -14.64 30.58 14.64
N SER A 360 -13.74 31.50 14.96
CA SER A 360 -13.65 32.83 14.37
C SER A 360 -12.20 33.22 14.08
N GLY A 361 -11.97 34.11 13.12
CA GLY A 361 -10.64 34.49 12.67
C GLY A 361 -10.14 33.59 11.53
N ASN A 362 -8.84 33.55 11.32
CA ASN A 362 -8.17 32.73 10.29
C ASN A 362 -6.70 32.48 10.66
N CYS A 363 -6.01 31.61 9.92
CA CYS A 363 -4.62 31.27 10.24
C CYS A 363 -3.58 32.34 9.80
N SER A 364 -4.00 33.40 9.10
CA SER A 364 -3.15 34.53 8.76
C SER A 364 -3.10 35.62 9.86
N SER A 365 -4.19 35.81 10.58
CA SER A 365 -4.34 36.88 11.60
C SER A 365 -4.56 36.37 13.01
N GLY A 366 -4.66 35.05 13.18
CA GLY A 366 -5.05 34.41 14.43
C GLY A 366 -6.55 34.19 14.53
N GLY A 367 -6.96 33.28 15.40
CA GLY A 367 -8.35 32.91 15.57
C GLY A 367 -8.64 32.26 16.91
N THR A 368 -9.91 32.09 17.19
CA THR A 368 -10.41 31.27 18.28
C THR A 368 -11.14 30.09 17.67
N THR A 369 -10.77 28.90 18.06
CA THR A 369 -11.45 27.69 17.59
C THR A 369 -12.01 26.90 18.76
N PHE A 370 -13.13 26.29 18.50
CA PHE A 370 -13.81 25.38 19.43
C PHE A 370 -13.74 23.96 18.88
N PHE A 371 -13.52 23.00 19.77
CA PHE A 371 -13.59 21.59 19.43
C PHE A 371 -14.56 20.81 20.31
N GLN A 372 -15.22 19.82 19.76
CA GLN A 372 -16.02 18.86 20.50
C GLN A 372 -15.08 17.83 21.14
N PRO A 373 -15.10 17.63 22.48
CA PRO A 373 -14.29 16.62 23.15
C PRO A 373 -14.55 15.22 22.61
N ILE A 374 -13.47 14.41 22.51
CA ILE A 374 -13.54 13.07 21.90
C ILE A 374 -14.27 12.05 22.79
N ASN A 375 -14.06 12.09 24.12
CA ASN A 375 -14.62 11.08 25.02
C ASN A 375 -16.16 11.02 24.98
N PRO A 376 -16.90 12.14 24.96
CA PRO A 376 -18.35 12.12 24.75
C PRO A 376 -18.77 11.50 23.41
N ILE A 377 -18.00 11.65 22.34
CA ILE A 377 -18.27 11.02 21.04
C ILE A 377 -18.16 9.50 21.17
N LEU A 378 -17.05 9.03 21.74
CA LEU A 378 -16.79 7.60 21.94
C LEU A 378 -17.86 6.95 22.83
N GLU A 379 -18.24 7.61 23.93
CA GLU A 379 -19.26 7.12 24.86
C GLU A 379 -20.65 7.07 24.21
N THR A 380 -21.05 8.13 23.51
CA THR A 380 -22.38 8.24 22.91
C THR A 380 -22.63 7.19 21.85
N TYR A 381 -21.63 6.93 21.01
CA TYR A 381 -21.76 6.00 19.89
C TYR A 381 -21.16 4.61 20.16
N GLY A 382 -20.62 4.38 21.36
CA GLY A 382 -19.98 3.11 21.70
C GLY A 382 -18.74 2.81 20.86
N ALA A 383 -18.10 3.85 20.31
CA ALA A 383 -16.92 3.71 19.47
C ALA A 383 -15.65 3.50 20.31
N THR A 384 -14.74 2.69 19.82
CA THR A 384 -13.44 2.44 20.48
C THR A 384 -12.34 3.18 19.72
N LEU A 385 -11.65 4.12 20.40
CA LEU A 385 -10.50 4.83 19.84
C LEU A 385 -9.40 3.83 19.48
N LEU A 386 -8.87 3.95 18.27
CA LEU A 386 -7.71 3.16 17.84
C LEU A 386 -6.44 3.83 18.37
N THR A 387 -5.61 3.05 19.07
CA THR A 387 -4.30 3.48 19.63
C THR A 387 -3.17 2.59 19.15
N GLY A 388 -1.94 3.13 19.10
CA GLY A 388 -0.73 2.42 18.67
C GLY A 388 0.36 2.38 19.73
#